data_98f0ff84d7919091cbcc286b1418f81e
#
_entry.id   98f0ff84d7919091cbcc286b1418f81e
#
_cell.length_a   1.000
_cell.length_b   1.000
_cell.length_c   1.000
_cell.angle_alpha   90.00
_cell.angle_beta   90.00
_cell.angle_gamma   90.00
#
_symmetry.space_group_name_H-M   'P 1'
#
loop_
_entity.id
_entity.type
_entity.pdbx_description
1 polymer ?
#
loop_
_entity_poly.entity_id
_entity_poly.type
_entity_poly.pdbx_seq_one_letter_code
_entity_poly.pdbx_strand_id
1 'polypeptide(L)'
;MVVETGARGERAYDIYSLLLRNRIVFLGSQITDQVANVIVAQMLYLAQEDPDKDINLYINSAGGGVYSGLAIYDTMMSIPCGIATYSLGFTASMATILLTAGTKGKRFALPNSTILIHQPSGGAQGQASDIEIHARETLRVQDQLRRILAERTGQTYERIARDTDRDNFLTPEQAVEYGLVDEIFSTGASEEPEEKESKKK
;
A
#
# COMPACT_ATOMS: atom_id res chain seq x y z
N MET A 1 20.35 12.20 9.99
CA MET A 1 20.51 11.56 11.30
C MET A 1 19.76 12.41 12.32
N VAL A 2 18.91 11.81 13.14
CA VAL A 2 18.15 12.50 14.20
C VAL A 2 18.79 12.12 15.54
N VAL A 3 19.09 13.12 16.39
CA VAL A 3 19.69 12.91 17.72
C VAL A 3 18.61 13.13 18.76
N GLU A 4 18.33 12.11 19.56
CA GLU A 4 17.46 12.20 20.72
C GLU A 4 18.33 12.31 21.99
N THR A 5 18.08 13.33 22.79
CA THR A 5 18.74 13.51 24.10
C THR A 5 17.81 12.98 25.20
N GLY A 6 18.19 11.92 25.87
CA GLY A 6 17.44 11.31 26.96
C GLY A 6 18.25 11.19 28.24
N ALA A 7 17.65 10.71 29.34
CA ALA A 7 18.27 10.52 30.64
C ALA A 7 19.52 9.60 30.63
N ARG A 8 19.72 8.82 29.56
CA ARG A 8 20.87 7.90 29.37
C ARG A 8 21.89 8.40 28.35
N GLY A 9 21.85 9.68 27.96
CA GLY A 9 22.73 10.30 26.97
C GLY A 9 22.06 10.48 25.61
N GLU A 10 22.85 10.87 24.60
CA GLU A 10 22.41 11.10 23.23
C GLU A 10 22.44 9.80 22.44
N ARG A 11 21.38 9.57 21.66
CA ARG A 11 21.29 8.47 20.68
C ARG A 11 21.00 9.04 19.30
N ALA A 12 21.80 8.64 18.33
CA ALA A 12 21.60 9.00 16.94
C ALA A 12 20.86 7.87 16.19
N TYR A 13 19.80 8.23 15.49
CA TYR A 13 19.02 7.33 14.64
C TYR A 13 19.03 7.83 13.21
N ASP A 14 19.02 6.91 12.23
CA ASP A 14 18.52 7.28 10.90
C ASP A 14 17.00 7.47 10.97
N ILE A 15 16.45 8.20 9.99
CA ILE A 15 15.03 8.56 10.01
C ILE A 15 14.11 7.35 9.92
N TYR A 16 14.48 6.31 9.15
CA TYR A 16 13.66 5.12 8.98
C TYR A 16 13.63 4.27 10.26
N SER A 17 14.74 4.15 10.97
CA SER A 17 14.80 3.48 12.28
C SER A 17 13.94 4.21 13.31
N LEU A 18 13.92 5.55 13.27
CA LEU A 18 13.06 6.34 14.16
C LEU A 18 11.58 6.16 13.84
N LEU A 19 11.22 6.17 12.56
CA LEU A 19 9.84 5.90 12.11
C LEU A 19 9.39 4.49 12.51
N LEU A 20 10.26 3.49 12.35
CA LEU A 20 9.97 2.10 12.72
C LEU A 20 9.62 1.96 14.20
N ARG A 21 10.32 2.68 15.11
CA ARG A 21 9.97 2.73 16.55
C ARG A 21 8.55 3.24 16.79
N ASN A 22 8.04 4.10 15.92
CA ASN A 22 6.67 4.60 15.93
C ASN A 22 5.71 3.74 15.11
N ARG A 23 6.12 2.50 14.80
CA ARG A 23 5.34 1.52 14.03
C ARG A 23 5.01 2.00 12.61
N ILE A 24 5.85 2.84 12.05
CA ILE A 24 5.73 3.35 10.67
C ILE A 24 6.73 2.61 9.80
N VAL A 25 6.20 1.91 8.79
CA VAL A 25 6.94 1.25 7.71
C VAL A 25 6.76 2.07 6.44
N PHE A 26 7.83 2.30 5.68
CA PHE A 26 7.78 3.15 4.49
C PHE A 26 8.21 2.38 3.24
N LEU A 27 7.28 2.19 2.30
CA LEU A 27 7.53 1.67 0.96
C LEU A 27 7.65 2.84 -0.02
N GLY A 28 8.85 3.40 -0.16
CA GLY A 28 9.14 4.61 -0.95
C GLY A 28 9.91 4.34 -2.24
N SER A 29 9.92 3.10 -2.75
CA SER A 29 10.68 2.72 -3.94
C SER A 29 10.00 1.59 -4.69
N GLN A 30 10.61 1.15 -5.80
CA GLN A 30 10.19 -0.06 -6.49
C GLN A 30 10.30 -1.30 -5.58
N ILE A 31 9.34 -2.21 -5.68
CA ILE A 31 9.30 -3.47 -4.94
C ILE A 31 10.30 -4.44 -5.59
N THR A 32 11.47 -4.56 -5.00
CA THR A 32 12.48 -5.57 -5.30
C THR A 32 12.50 -6.63 -4.20
N ASP A 33 13.21 -7.73 -4.40
CA ASP A 33 13.35 -8.77 -3.37
C ASP A 33 13.98 -8.22 -2.09
N GLN A 34 14.98 -7.32 -2.22
CA GLN A 34 15.62 -6.69 -1.07
C GLN A 34 14.66 -5.80 -0.28
N VAL A 35 13.88 -4.96 -0.99
CA VAL A 35 12.87 -4.10 -0.35
C VAL A 35 11.79 -4.93 0.33
N ALA A 36 11.30 -5.98 -0.33
CA ALA A 36 10.30 -6.87 0.24
C ALA A 36 10.79 -7.56 1.51
N ASN A 37 12.01 -8.10 1.49
CA ASN A 37 12.61 -8.77 2.67
C ASN A 37 12.76 -7.81 3.85
N VAL A 38 13.13 -6.54 3.61
CA VAL A 38 13.24 -5.54 4.69
C VAL A 38 11.85 -5.22 5.27
N ILE A 39 10.83 -4.99 4.43
CA ILE A 39 9.46 -4.70 4.88
C ILE A 39 8.88 -5.89 5.65
N VAL A 40 9.03 -7.11 5.15
CA VAL A 40 8.60 -8.33 5.83
C VAL A 40 9.27 -8.44 7.21
N ALA A 41 10.60 -8.25 7.29
CA ALA A 41 11.33 -8.29 8.56
C ALA A 41 10.84 -7.21 9.55
N GLN A 42 10.58 -5.99 9.08
CA GLN A 42 10.03 -4.90 9.89
C GLN A 42 8.63 -5.23 10.42
N MET A 43 7.74 -5.78 9.57
CA MET A 43 6.39 -6.17 9.99
C MET A 43 6.41 -7.29 11.03
N LEU A 44 7.23 -8.32 10.83
CA LEU A 44 7.39 -9.42 11.78
C LEU A 44 7.96 -8.94 13.13
N TYR A 45 8.95 -8.04 13.09
CA TYR A 45 9.50 -7.43 14.30
C TYR A 45 8.44 -6.65 15.08
N LEU A 46 7.68 -5.78 14.40
CA LEU A 46 6.63 -4.98 15.03
C LEU A 46 5.49 -5.84 15.58
N ALA A 47 5.11 -6.91 14.86
CA ALA A 47 4.09 -7.83 15.30
C ALA A 47 4.50 -8.61 16.56
N GLN A 48 5.80 -8.93 16.70
CA GLN A 48 6.34 -9.58 17.89
C GLN A 48 6.46 -8.60 19.07
N GLU A 49 6.79 -7.33 18.81
CA GLU A 49 6.94 -6.30 19.85
C GLU A 49 5.60 -5.99 20.53
N ASP A 50 4.54 -5.77 19.76
CA ASP A 50 3.20 -5.49 20.28
C ASP A 50 2.14 -5.93 19.25
N PRO A 51 1.51 -7.08 19.45
CA PRO A 51 0.53 -7.63 18.50
C PRO A 51 -0.80 -6.86 18.46
N ASP A 52 -1.09 -6.05 19.48
CA ASP A 52 -2.37 -5.34 19.61
C ASP A 52 -2.36 -3.95 18.97
N LYS A 53 -1.16 -3.44 18.64
CA LYS A 53 -1.02 -2.12 18.00
C LYS A 53 -0.90 -2.20 16.50
N ASP A 54 -1.57 -1.27 15.81
CA ASP A 54 -1.50 -1.16 14.36
C ASP A 54 -0.09 -0.86 13.85
N ILE A 55 0.19 -1.34 12.65
CA ILE A 55 1.35 -0.95 11.84
C ILE A 55 0.85 0.04 10.78
N ASN A 56 1.56 1.15 10.59
CA ASN A 56 1.25 2.15 9.58
C ASN A 56 2.18 1.97 8.37
N LEU A 57 1.65 1.51 7.24
CA LEU A 57 2.39 1.34 5.99
C LEU A 57 2.15 2.51 5.05
N TYR A 58 3.15 3.37 4.90
CA TYR A 58 3.13 4.48 3.94
C TYR A 58 3.70 4.05 2.60
N ILE A 59 2.96 4.31 1.51
CA ILE A 59 3.26 3.77 0.18
C ILE A 59 3.39 4.91 -0.83
N ASN A 60 4.59 5.04 -1.42
CA ASN A 60 4.87 5.87 -2.58
C ASN A 60 5.74 5.05 -3.54
N SER A 61 5.11 4.20 -4.34
CA SER A 61 5.77 3.19 -5.14
C SER A 61 5.03 2.91 -6.45
N ALA A 62 5.76 2.83 -7.53
CA ALA A 62 5.24 2.38 -8.82
C ALA A 62 4.99 0.86 -8.92
N GLY A 63 5.12 0.13 -7.81
CA GLY A 63 5.00 -1.33 -7.81
C GLY A 63 6.33 -2.02 -8.05
N GLY A 64 6.32 -3.20 -8.67
CA GLY A 64 7.53 -3.97 -8.94
C GLY A 64 7.30 -5.48 -9.01
N GLY A 65 8.23 -6.26 -8.49
CA GLY A 65 8.19 -7.72 -8.54
C GLY A 65 6.95 -8.30 -7.89
N VAL A 66 6.19 -9.09 -8.65
CA VAL A 66 4.91 -9.65 -8.16
C VAL A 66 5.14 -10.59 -6.99
N TYR A 67 6.10 -11.51 -7.10
CA TYR A 67 6.39 -12.46 -6.01
C TYR A 67 6.92 -11.77 -4.76
N SER A 68 7.78 -10.76 -4.93
CA SER A 68 8.26 -9.92 -3.83
C SER A 68 7.13 -9.18 -3.13
N GLY A 69 6.17 -8.65 -3.91
CA GLY A 69 4.99 -8.00 -3.37
C GLY A 69 4.01 -8.98 -2.71
N LEU A 70 3.84 -10.19 -3.26
CA LEU A 70 3.03 -11.24 -2.62
C LEU A 70 3.62 -11.69 -1.28
N ALA A 71 4.95 -11.73 -1.12
CA ALA A 71 5.58 -12.00 0.17
C ALA A 71 5.21 -10.94 1.23
N ILE A 72 5.16 -9.67 0.85
CA ILE A 72 4.68 -8.60 1.74
C ILE A 72 3.18 -8.80 2.02
N TYR A 73 2.37 -9.03 0.98
CA TYR A 73 0.92 -9.24 1.11
C TYR A 73 0.59 -10.38 2.08
N ASP A 74 1.20 -11.55 1.89
CA ASP A 74 0.96 -12.71 2.76
C ASP A 74 1.41 -12.45 4.20
N THR A 75 2.50 -11.69 4.39
CA THR A 75 2.92 -11.25 5.72
C THR A 75 1.87 -10.35 6.36
N MET A 76 1.35 -9.36 5.62
CA MET A 76 0.27 -8.48 6.09
C MET A 76 -0.97 -9.28 6.52
N MET A 77 -1.28 -10.37 5.81
CA MET A 77 -2.43 -11.22 6.11
C MET A 77 -2.20 -12.19 7.28
N SER A 78 -0.95 -12.54 7.58
CA SER A 78 -0.61 -13.56 8.57
C SER A 78 -0.34 -13.00 9.97
N ILE A 79 0.08 -11.73 10.09
CA ILE A 79 0.36 -11.12 11.39
C ILE A 79 -0.92 -10.69 12.12
N PRO A 80 -0.92 -10.70 13.47
CA PRO A 80 -2.12 -10.36 14.24
C PRO A 80 -2.44 -8.87 14.27
N CYS A 81 -1.45 -8.00 14.01
CA CYS A 81 -1.62 -6.55 14.04
C CYS A 81 -2.59 -6.07 12.96
N GLY A 82 -3.39 -5.05 13.26
CA GLY A 82 -4.04 -4.25 12.23
C GLY A 82 -2.99 -3.48 11.40
N ILE A 83 -3.25 -3.31 10.10
CA ILE A 83 -2.36 -2.54 9.22
C ILE A 83 -3.14 -1.39 8.61
N ALA A 84 -2.76 -0.16 8.95
CA ALA A 84 -3.23 1.03 8.27
C ALA A 84 -2.32 1.31 7.07
N THR A 85 -2.91 1.51 5.89
CA THR A 85 -2.18 1.80 4.65
C THR A 85 -2.47 3.20 4.15
N TYR A 86 -1.43 3.89 3.67
CA TYR A 86 -1.52 5.28 3.21
C TYR A 86 -0.88 5.42 1.83
N SER A 87 -1.66 5.83 0.83
CA SER A 87 -1.16 6.19 -0.49
C SER A 87 -0.62 7.61 -0.48
N LEU A 88 0.65 7.78 -0.88
CA LEU A 88 1.31 9.09 -1.05
C LEU A 88 1.78 9.22 -2.49
N GLY A 89 1.67 10.41 -3.06
CA GLY A 89 2.19 10.73 -4.39
C GLY A 89 1.68 9.74 -5.45
N PHE A 90 2.39 8.64 -5.66
CA PHE A 90 2.03 7.63 -6.66
C PHE A 90 2.06 6.20 -6.09
N THR A 91 0.94 5.51 -6.17
CA THR A 91 0.81 4.11 -5.74
C THR A 91 0.27 3.28 -6.91
N ALA A 92 1.08 2.38 -7.47
CA ALA A 92 0.73 1.70 -8.71
C ALA A 92 1.00 0.20 -8.69
N SER A 93 0.25 -0.55 -9.54
CA SER A 93 0.53 -1.95 -9.81
C SER A 93 0.54 -2.80 -8.53
N MET A 94 1.61 -3.54 -8.26
CA MET A 94 1.75 -4.36 -7.05
C MET A 94 1.66 -3.53 -5.75
N ALA A 95 2.07 -2.25 -5.76
CA ALA A 95 1.92 -1.37 -4.61
C ALA A 95 0.44 -1.06 -4.31
N THR A 96 -0.42 -1.00 -5.32
CA THR A 96 -1.88 -0.86 -5.14
C THR A 96 -2.49 -2.11 -4.50
N ILE A 97 -1.99 -3.31 -4.83
CA ILE A 97 -2.38 -4.55 -4.14
C ILE A 97 -2.09 -4.43 -2.64
N LEU A 98 -0.89 -3.94 -2.27
CA LEU A 98 -0.52 -3.74 -0.87
C LEU A 98 -1.36 -2.65 -0.18
N LEU A 99 -1.69 -1.58 -0.90
CA LEU A 99 -2.59 -0.53 -0.39
C LEU A 99 -3.96 -1.13 0.00
N THR A 100 -4.54 -1.93 -0.90
CA THR A 100 -5.85 -2.57 -0.66
C THR A 100 -5.81 -3.66 0.40
N ALA A 101 -4.62 -4.20 0.70
CA ALA A 101 -4.39 -5.23 1.71
C ALA A 101 -4.50 -4.71 3.15
N GLY A 102 -4.52 -3.40 3.35
CA GLY A 102 -4.75 -2.78 4.66
C GLY A 102 -6.03 -3.28 5.33
N THR A 103 -6.07 -3.19 6.64
CA THR A 103 -7.26 -3.51 7.44
C THR A 103 -8.43 -2.65 6.98
N LYS A 104 -9.59 -3.25 6.73
CA LYS A 104 -10.78 -2.53 6.28
C LYS A 104 -11.15 -1.42 7.27
N GLY A 105 -11.42 -0.23 6.75
CA GLY A 105 -11.62 1.01 7.53
C GLY A 105 -10.33 1.73 7.90
N LYS A 106 -9.15 1.21 7.49
CA LYS A 106 -7.83 1.81 7.77
C LYS A 106 -6.97 1.93 6.50
N ARG A 107 -7.59 2.06 5.33
CA ARG A 107 -6.92 2.25 4.05
C ARG A 107 -7.15 3.68 3.58
N PHE A 108 -6.09 4.44 3.41
CA PHE A 108 -6.17 5.88 3.18
C PHE A 108 -5.44 6.30 1.90
N ALA A 109 -5.95 7.35 1.26
CA ALA A 109 -5.25 8.06 0.20
C ALA A 109 -5.07 9.53 0.59
N LEU A 110 -3.88 10.10 0.38
CA LEU A 110 -3.69 11.54 0.55
C LEU A 110 -4.37 12.31 -0.61
N PRO A 111 -4.81 13.56 -0.39
CA PRO A 111 -5.66 14.29 -1.34
C PRO A 111 -5.07 14.48 -2.75
N ASN A 112 -3.75 14.49 -2.87
CA ASN A 112 -3.04 14.67 -4.14
C ASN A 112 -2.34 13.38 -4.63
N SER A 113 -2.67 12.22 -4.05
CA SER A 113 -2.11 10.95 -4.49
C SER A 113 -2.80 10.47 -5.76
N THR A 114 -2.10 9.68 -6.55
CA THR A 114 -2.64 8.98 -7.72
C THR A 114 -2.48 7.49 -7.52
N ILE A 115 -3.56 6.74 -7.72
CA ILE A 115 -3.57 5.29 -7.63
C ILE A 115 -3.74 4.70 -9.04
N LEU A 116 -2.94 3.67 -9.36
CA LEU A 116 -3.04 3.00 -10.66
C LEU A 116 -3.20 1.51 -10.47
N ILE A 117 -4.19 0.97 -11.19
CA ILE A 117 -4.39 -0.48 -11.36
C ILE A 117 -4.16 -0.86 -12.82
N HIS A 118 -3.48 -1.97 -13.03
CA HIS A 118 -3.28 -2.59 -14.33
C HIS A 118 -2.93 -4.07 -14.21
N GLN A 119 -2.96 -4.80 -15.32
CA GLN A 119 -2.51 -6.19 -15.36
C GLN A 119 -0.98 -6.31 -15.20
N PRO A 120 -0.47 -7.44 -14.68
CA PRO A 120 0.95 -7.67 -14.63
C PRO A 120 1.55 -7.70 -16.04
N SER A 121 2.71 -7.08 -16.20
CA SER A 121 3.51 -7.17 -17.42
C SER A 121 4.64 -8.18 -17.22
N GLY A 122 4.94 -8.94 -18.26
CA GLY A 122 6.02 -9.91 -18.25
C GLY A 122 6.53 -10.16 -19.67
N GLY A 123 7.72 -10.73 -19.77
CA GLY A 123 8.30 -11.17 -21.03
C GLY A 123 9.03 -12.49 -20.82
N ALA A 124 9.10 -13.33 -21.85
CA ALA A 124 9.86 -14.56 -21.86
C ALA A 124 10.66 -14.68 -23.15
N GLN A 125 11.89 -15.18 -23.02
CA GLN A 125 12.77 -15.50 -24.14
C GLN A 125 13.31 -16.91 -23.92
N GLY A 126 13.54 -17.65 -24.99
CA GLY A 126 14.07 -19.00 -24.92
C GLY A 126 13.40 -19.94 -25.92
N GLN A 127 13.39 -21.23 -25.60
CA GLN A 127 12.71 -22.25 -26.41
C GLN A 127 11.17 -22.08 -26.33
N ALA A 128 10.45 -22.51 -27.35
CA ALA A 128 9.02 -22.36 -27.42
C ALA A 128 8.28 -22.95 -26.20
N SER A 129 8.75 -24.08 -25.68
CA SER A 129 8.21 -24.69 -24.45
C SER A 129 8.41 -23.84 -23.21
N ASP A 130 9.57 -23.18 -23.09
CA ASP A 130 9.86 -22.29 -21.97
C ASP A 130 8.97 -21.03 -22.02
N ILE A 131 8.78 -20.46 -23.21
CA ILE A 131 7.88 -19.33 -23.44
C ILE A 131 6.44 -19.70 -23.03
N GLU A 132 5.96 -20.90 -23.42
CA GLU A 132 4.64 -21.38 -23.04
C GLU A 132 4.47 -21.52 -21.52
N ILE A 133 5.48 -22.09 -20.83
CA ILE A 133 5.47 -22.22 -19.35
C ILE A 133 5.37 -20.84 -18.69
N HIS A 134 6.19 -19.89 -19.12
CA HIS A 134 6.18 -18.53 -18.57
C HIS A 134 4.85 -17.80 -18.87
N ALA A 135 4.29 -17.98 -20.06
CA ALA A 135 3.00 -17.40 -20.40
C ALA A 135 1.86 -17.94 -19.51
N ARG A 136 1.83 -19.24 -19.28
CA ARG A 136 0.85 -19.86 -18.36
C ARG A 136 1.00 -19.32 -16.92
N GLU A 137 2.23 -19.18 -16.44
CA GLU A 137 2.49 -18.64 -15.10
C GLU A 137 2.07 -17.17 -14.99
N THR A 138 2.32 -16.34 -16.00
CA THR A 138 1.85 -14.95 -16.05
C THR A 138 0.33 -14.87 -15.97
N LEU A 139 -0.39 -15.72 -16.72
CA LEU A 139 -1.86 -15.78 -16.67
C LEU A 139 -2.38 -16.25 -15.31
N ARG A 140 -1.71 -17.25 -14.69
CA ARG A 140 -2.05 -17.71 -13.33
C ARG A 140 -1.92 -16.59 -12.30
N VAL A 141 -0.80 -15.87 -12.35
CA VAL A 141 -0.54 -14.73 -11.45
C VAL A 141 -1.51 -13.59 -11.68
N GLN A 142 -1.83 -13.29 -12.95
CA GLN A 142 -2.84 -12.28 -13.29
C GLN A 142 -4.21 -12.63 -12.66
N ASP A 143 -4.66 -13.88 -12.79
CA ASP A 143 -5.92 -14.34 -12.18
C ASP A 143 -5.86 -14.20 -10.64
N GLN A 144 -4.75 -14.58 -10.01
CA GLN A 144 -4.56 -14.45 -8.56
C GLN A 144 -4.68 -12.98 -8.10
N LEU A 145 -4.00 -12.04 -8.76
CA LEU A 145 -4.06 -10.62 -8.39
C LEU A 145 -5.46 -10.02 -8.60
N ARG A 146 -6.15 -10.43 -9.66
CA ARG A 146 -7.56 -10.02 -9.91
C ARG A 146 -8.49 -10.51 -8.80
N ARG A 147 -8.33 -11.74 -8.33
CA ARG A 147 -9.10 -12.27 -7.20
C ARG A 147 -8.83 -11.51 -5.90
N ILE A 148 -7.55 -11.21 -5.62
CA ILE A 148 -7.18 -10.38 -4.47
C ILE A 148 -7.86 -9.02 -4.55
N LEU A 149 -7.78 -8.33 -5.70
CA LEU A 149 -8.45 -7.04 -5.88
C LEU A 149 -9.97 -7.14 -5.71
N ALA A 150 -10.61 -8.15 -6.31
CA ALA A 150 -12.05 -8.34 -6.19
C ALA A 150 -12.47 -8.53 -4.71
N GLU A 151 -11.77 -9.37 -3.98
CA GLU A 151 -12.02 -9.61 -2.55
C GLU A 151 -11.82 -8.34 -1.71
N ARG A 152 -10.74 -7.59 -1.95
CA ARG A 152 -10.38 -6.43 -1.15
C ARG A 152 -11.21 -5.20 -1.44
N THR A 153 -11.65 -5.02 -2.67
CA THR A 153 -12.44 -3.86 -3.10
C THR A 153 -13.95 -4.11 -3.01
N GLY A 154 -14.39 -5.36 -3.00
CA GLY A 154 -15.80 -5.73 -3.12
C GLY A 154 -16.35 -5.62 -4.54
N GLN A 155 -15.48 -5.41 -5.54
CA GLN A 155 -15.85 -5.41 -6.96
C GLN A 155 -15.99 -6.83 -7.51
N THR A 156 -16.76 -6.98 -8.59
CA THR A 156 -16.81 -8.28 -9.28
C THR A 156 -15.50 -8.58 -10.01
N TYR A 157 -15.18 -9.85 -10.15
CA TYR A 157 -14.00 -10.28 -10.90
C TYR A 157 -13.98 -9.75 -12.34
N GLU A 158 -15.13 -9.73 -13.00
CA GLU A 158 -15.30 -9.26 -14.38
C GLU A 158 -15.01 -7.74 -14.48
N ARG A 159 -15.43 -6.96 -13.48
CA ARG A 159 -15.12 -5.54 -13.42
C ARG A 159 -13.61 -5.32 -13.23
N ILE A 160 -13.00 -6.02 -12.28
CA ILE A 160 -11.54 -5.96 -12.07
C ILE A 160 -10.79 -6.37 -13.35
N ALA A 161 -11.20 -7.47 -14.01
CA ALA A 161 -10.55 -7.96 -15.23
C ALA A 161 -10.59 -6.93 -16.36
N ARG A 162 -11.72 -6.25 -16.56
CA ARG A 162 -11.88 -5.18 -17.54
C ARG A 162 -11.08 -3.94 -17.18
N ASP A 163 -11.17 -3.48 -15.93
CA ASP A 163 -10.61 -2.20 -15.48
C ASP A 163 -9.09 -2.27 -15.26
N THR A 164 -8.51 -3.48 -15.19
CA THR A 164 -7.07 -3.72 -15.12
C THR A 164 -6.45 -4.16 -16.45
N ASP A 165 -7.21 -4.22 -17.55
CA ASP A 165 -6.65 -4.64 -18.86
C ASP A 165 -5.62 -3.66 -19.40
N ARG A 166 -5.80 -2.39 -19.10
CA ARG A 166 -4.86 -1.29 -19.41
C ARG A 166 -4.66 -0.42 -18.18
N ASP A 167 -3.73 0.54 -18.27
CA ASP A 167 -3.49 1.50 -17.21
C ASP A 167 -4.77 2.27 -16.88
N ASN A 168 -5.17 2.18 -15.64
CA ASN A 168 -6.35 2.84 -15.10
C ASN A 168 -5.92 3.68 -13.88
N PHE A 169 -5.81 4.99 -14.12
CA PHE A 169 -5.44 5.98 -13.12
C PHE A 169 -6.68 6.47 -12.38
N LEU A 170 -6.63 6.46 -11.06
CA LEU A 170 -7.71 6.89 -10.20
C LEU A 170 -7.24 8.04 -9.29
N THR A 171 -8.12 9.05 -9.14
CA THR A 171 -7.99 10.05 -8.07
C THR A 171 -8.30 9.40 -6.71
N PRO A 172 -7.98 10.06 -5.58
CA PRO A 172 -8.36 9.57 -4.26
C PRO A 172 -9.87 9.31 -4.12
N GLU A 173 -10.72 10.20 -4.65
CA GLU A 173 -12.18 10.07 -4.62
C GLU A 173 -12.63 8.83 -5.40
N GLN A 174 -12.10 8.63 -6.60
CA GLN A 174 -12.39 7.46 -7.42
C GLN A 174 -11.89 6.18 -6.77
N ALA A 175 -10.74 6.23 -6.05
CA ALA A 175 -10.20 5.08 -5.33
C ALA A 175 -11.07 4.69 -4.12
N VAL A 176 -11.67 5.66 -3.43
CA VAL A 176 -12.68 5.41 -2.39
C VAL A 176 -13.94 4.78 -3.00
N GLU A 177 -14.50 5.36 -4.06
CA GLU A 177 -15.68 4.83 -4.75
C GLU A 177 -15.46 3.41 -5.30
N TYR A 178 -14.25 3.15 -5.78
CA TYR A 178 -13.85 1.83 -6.27
C TYR A 178 -13.66 0.79 -5.16
N GLY A 179 -13.38 1.24 -3.93
CA GLY A 179 -13.10 0.40 -2.76
C GLY A 179 -11.62 0.03 -2.60
N LEU A 180 -10.71 0.70 -3.33
CA LEU A 180 -9.26 0.51 -3.17
C LEU A 180 -8.75 1.05 -1.84
N VAL A 181 -9.36 2.15 -1.37
CA VAL A 181 -9.14 2.75 -0.05
C VAL A 181 -10.48 3.00 0.63
N ASP A 182 -10.46 3.29 1.92
CA ASP A 182 -11.67 3.52 2.70
C ASP A 182 -11.98 5.02 2.84
N GLU A 183 -10.94 5.87 2.86
CA GLU A 183 -11.09 7.31 3.13
C GLU A 183 -9.95 8.14 2.53
N ILE A 184 -10.23 9.41 2.23
CA ILE A 184 -9.19 10.39 1.90
C ILE A 184 -8.66 10.96 3.22
N PHE A 185 -7.36 10.76 3.47
CA PHE A 185 -6.72 11.23 4.69
C PHE A 185 -6.56 12.75 4.67
N SER A 186 -7.44 13.45 5.38
CA SER A 186 -7.28 14.87 5.66
C SER A 186 -6.80 15.05 7.10
N THR A 187 -5.63 15.67 7.28
CA THR A 187 -5.32 16.22 8.60
C THR A 187 -6.35 17.31 8.86
N GLY A 188 -7.16 17.15 9.90
CA GLY A 188 -8.21 18.09 10.27
C GLY A 188 -7.70 19.52 10.56
N ALA A 189 -7.30 20.19 9.48
CA ALA A 189 -7.00 21.61 9.47
C ALA A 189 -7.94 22.23 8.43
N SER A 190 -8.97 22.88 8.97
CA SER A 190 -9.86 23.85 8.39
C SER A 190 -11.34 23.41 8.24
N GLU A 191 -12.00 23.21 9.36
CA GLU A 191 -13.28 23.90 9.48
C GLU A 191 -12.93 25.35 9.82
N GLU A 192 -12.87 26.22 8.82
CA GLU A 192 -12.98 27.65 9.09
C GLU A 192 -14.31 27.90 9.81
N PRO A 193 -14.32 28.58 10.97
CA PRO A 193 -15.58 28.88 11.64
C PRO A 193 -16.42 29.76 10.72
N GLU A 194 -17.62 29.30 10.35
CA GLU A 194 -18.63 30.13 9.71
C GLU A 194 -18.76 31.45 10.50
N GLU A 195 -18.34 32.56 9.90
CA GLU A 195 -18.63 33.91 10.40
C GLU A 195 -20.15 34.08 10.49
N LYS A 196 -20.68 33.94 11.69
CA LYS A 196 -22.02 34.36 11.99
C LYS A 196 -22.10 35.88 11.82
N GLU A 197 -22.53 36.34 10.64
CA GLU A 197 -23.00 37.73 10.46
C GLU A 197 -24.05 38.06 11.56
N SER A 198 -23.60 38.78 12.56
CA SER A 198 -24.50 39.42 13.52
C SER A 198 -25.17 40.62 12.84
N LYS A 199 -26.37 40.42 12.31
CA LYS A 199 -27.27 41.53 12.01
C LYS A 199 -27.54 42.28 13.31
N LYS A 200 -26.92 43.45 13.47
CA LYS A 200 -27.36 44.46 14.40
C LYS A 200 -28.39 45.35 13.69
N LYS A 201 -29.60 45.37 14.24
CA LYS A 201 -30.60 46.41 14.08
C LYS A 201 -30.12 47.70 14.71
#